data_02318f691363f396f5ebfab7a33ca06e
#
_entry.id   02318f691363f396f5ebfab7a33ca06e
#
_cell.length_a   1.000
_cell.length_b   1.000
_cell.length_c   1.000
_cell.angle_alpha   90.00
_cell.angle_beta   90.00
_cell.angle_gamma   90.00
#
_symmetry.space_group_name_H-M   'P 1'
#
loop_
_entity.id
_entity.type
_entity.pdbx_description
1 polymer ?
#
loop_
_entity_poly.entity_id
_entity_poly.type
_entity_poly.pdbx_seq_one_letter_code
_entity_poly.pdbx_strand_id
1 'polypeptide(L)'
;MQPQKIIRRKERKIIRRQNQATNRMSHLSFAKTSIRIALFSSIFVLAVVIVVSVFSPFLKVKEINIEGIELTPRHQIQEITPQMGKWMPTLKTKHVASIINELPTVKSVQITREWPDTVRIIVSELEPRIVWEQAGENYLISETGIVLQNLELTKVSLPKVIGTSKFSLKPGDKVNVEAVKTALQIPNLISDSLDTEVTEISNLPGIGIRIKTSDGKYLLIQNAKNLELQIQVWKQIITQAKIKEIEYTEVDLRFQNHPVLRNIQNNRETN
;
A
#
# COMPACT_ATOMS: atom_id res chain seq x y z
N MET A 1 72.84 78.56 -29.45
CA MET A 1 73.09 77.15 -28.98
C MET A 1 71.94 76.71 -28.12
N GLN A 2 71.18 75.61 -28.49
CA GLN A 2 70.24 74.77 -27.79
C GLN A 2 68.82 74.60 -28.37
N PRO A 3 68.60 74.08 -29.58
CA PRO A 3 67.30 73.41 -29.88
C PRO A 3 67.34 71.87 -29.79
N GLN A 4 68.51 71.25 -29.97
CA GLN A 4 68.57 69.80 -30.05
C GLN A 4 68.25 68.99 -28.75
N LYS A 5 68.45 69.56 -27.59
CA LYS A 5 68.21 68.88 -26.34
C LYS A 5 66.70 68.68 -25.98
N ILE A 6 65.88 69.60 -26.49
CA ILE A 6 64.43 69.58 -26.22
C ILE A 6 63.72 68.52 -27.08
N ILE A 7 64.15 68.36 -28.31
CA ILE A 7 63.59 67.39 -29.30
C ILE A 7 63.89 65.99 -28.81
N ARG A 8 65.10 65.64 -28.37
CA ARG A 8 65.46 64.33 -27.81
C ARG A 8 64.72 63.98 -26.54
N ARG A 9 64.33 64.94 -25.73
CA ARG A 9 63.51 64.69 -24.50
C ARG A 9 62.05 64.41 -24.85
N LYS A 10 61.47 65.02 -25.83
CA LYS A 10 60.10 64.76 -26.28
C LYS A 10 59.98 63.38 -26.99
N GLU A 11 60.93 63.01 -27.79
CA GLU A 11 60.98 61.71 -28.44
C GLU A 11 61.13 60.56 -27.41
N ARG A 12 62.00 60.70 -26.43
CA ARG A 12 62.13 59.70 -25.32
C ARG A 12 60.88 59.59 -24.44
N LYS A 13 60.10 60.67 -24.31
CA LYS A 13 58.83 60.60 -23.57
C LYS A 13 57.75 59.93 -24.40
N ILE A 14 57.69 60.09 -25.67
CA ILE A 14 56.74 59.45 -26.60
C ILE A 14 57.05 57.97 -26.69
N ILE A 15 58.29 57.57 -26.87
CA ILE A 15 58.73 56.19 -26.93
C ILE A 15 58.41 55.47 -25.57
N ARG A 16 58.65 56.13 -24.43
CA ARG A 16 58.30 55.56 -23.11
C ARG A 16 56.79 55.41 -22.91
N ARG A 17 55.97 56.32 -23.42
CA ARG A 17 54.50 56.20 -23.35
C ARG A 17 53.98 55.11 -24.27
N GLN A 18 54.53 54.97 -25.47
CA GLN A 18 54.19 53.86 -26.40
C GLN A 18 54.56 52.49 -25.80
N ASN A 19 55.77 52.33 -25.25
CA ASN A 19 56.16 51.07 -24.61
C ASN A 19 55.35 50.74 -23.34
N GLN A 20 54.88 51.76 -22.60
CA GLN A 20 53.98 51.54 -21.46
C GLN A 20 52.55 51.15 -21.90
N ALA A 21 52.08 51.72 -23.00
CA ALA A 21 50.75 51.36 -23.55
C ALA A 21 50.73 49.95 -24.16
N THR A 22 51.79 49.56 -24.90
CA THR A 22 51.91 48.22 -25.45
C THR A 22 52.09 47.14 -24.36
N ASN A 23 52.87 47.40 -23.31
CA ASN A 23 52.96 46.49 -22.18
C ASN A 23 51.63 46.33 -21.41
N ARG A 24 50.88 47.44 -21.25
CA ARG A 24 49.56 47.34 -20.58
C ARG A 24 48.53 46.57 -21.37
N MET A 25 48.53 46.66 -22.71
CA MET A 25 47.62 45.90 -23.58
C MET A 25 48.01 44.42 -23.63
N SER A 26 49.30 44.08 -23.62
CA SER A 26 49.74 42.67 -23.58
C SER A 26 49.34 41.98 -22.27
N HIS A 27 49.48 42.63 -21.12
CA HIS A 27 49.04 42.04 -19.84
C HIS A 27 47.53 41.82 -19.74
N LEU A 28 46.72 42.70 -20.33
CA LEU A 28 45.25 42.52 -20.37
C LEU A 28 44.80 41.40 -21.31
N SER A 29 45.50 41.18 -22.42
CA SER A 29 45.19 40.06 -23.33
C SER A 29 45.61 38.72 -22.73
N PHE A 30 46.77 38.62 -22.09
CA PHE A 30 47.23 37.43 -21.39
C PHE A 30 46.31 37.07 -20.21
N ALA A 31 45.84 38.06 -19.42
CA ALA A 31 44.90 37.82 -18.33
C ALA A 31 43.54 37.26 -18.85
N LYS A 32 42.99 37.77 -19.94
CA LYS A 32 41.74 37.27 -20.50
C LYS A 32 41.91 35.86 -21.09
N THR A 33 43.06 35.54 -21.67
CA THR A 33 43.35 34.21 -22.21
C THR A 33 43.53 33.18 -21.08
N SER A 34 44.26 33.55 -20.02
CA SER A 34 44.45 32.64 -18.87
C SER A 34 43.13 32.35 -18.12
N ILE A 35 42.22 33.35 -18.00
CA ILE A 35 40.89 33.13 -17.40
C ILE A 35 40.05 32.15 -18.26
N ARG A 36 40.10 32.30 -19.60
CA ARG A 36 39.40 31.39 -20.51
C ARG A 36 39.95 29.97 -20.41
N ILE A 37 41.26 29.79 -20.37
CA ILE A 37 41.90 28.48 -20.24
C ILE A 37 41.52 27.86 -18.84
N ALA A 38 41.52 28.65 -17.78
CA ALA A 38 41.09 28.19 -16.46
C ALA A 38 39.61 27.75 -16.42
N LEU A 39 38.74 28.49 -17.12
CA LEU A 39 37.33 28.12 -17.25
C LEU A 39 37.16 26.81 -18.03
N PHE A 40 37.82 26.69 -19.19
CA PHE A 40 37.77 25.46 -20.00
C PHE A 40 38.33 24.25 -19.24
N SER A 41 39.44 24.41 -18.51
CA SER A 41 40.01 23.33 -17.70
C SER A 41 39.09 22.92 -16.55
N SER A 42 38.43 23.88 -15.91
CA SER A 42 37.44 23.62 -14.85
C SER A 42 36.21 22.83 -15.39
N ILE A 43 35.68 23.24 -16.54
CA ILE A 43 34.58 22.53 -17.22
C ILE A 43 35.01 21.12 -17.63
N PHE A 44 36.23 20.96 -18.15
CA PHE A 44 36.74 19.64 -18.51
C PHE A 44 36.92 18.74 -17.32
N VAL A 45 37.50 19.21 -16.20
CA VAL A 45 37.61 18.44 -14.97
C VAL A 45 36.23 18.07 -14.44
N LEU A 46 35.26 18.98 -14.44
CA LEU A 46 33.89 18.69 -14.02
C LEU A 46 33.26 17.61 -14.92
N ALA A 47 33.44 17.68 -16.23
CA ALA A 47 32.95 16.68 -17.15
C ALA A 47 33.59 15.30 -16.91
N VAL A 48 34.89 15.23 -16.66
CA VAL A 48 35.58 14.00 -16.32
C VAL A 48 35.03 13.41 -15.02
N VAL A 49 34.83 14.24 -13.97
CA VAL A 49 34.27 13.80 -12.70
C VAL A 49 32.86 13.22 -12.91
N ILE A 50 32.02 13.88 -13.70
CA ILE A 50 30.68 13.40 -14.03
C ILE A 50 30.75 12.04 -14.76
N VAL A 51 31.61 11.91 -15.79
CA VAL A 51 31.78 10.67 -16.55
C VAL A 51 32.26 9.53 -15.64
N VAL A 52 33.26 9.77 -14.83
CA VAL A 52 33.78 8.76 -13.87
C VAL A 52 32.68 8.37 -12.86
N SER A 53 31.89 9.32 -12.37
CA SER A 53 30.78 9.04 -11.45
C SER A 53 29.69 8.21 -12.10
N VAL A 54 29.35 8.48 -13.36
CA VAL A 54 28.33 7.73 -14.12
C VAL A 54 28.76 6.30 -14.40
N PHE A 55 30.01 6.07 -14.75
CA PHE A 55 30.56 4.73 -15.04
C PHE A 55 31.08 4.00 -13.82
N SER A 56 31.06 4.63 -12.63
CA SER A 56 31.54 4.01 -11.41
C SER A 56 30.67 2.83 -10.99
N PRO A 57 31.22 1.64 -10.70
CA PRO A 57 30.51 0.51 -10.12
C PRO A 57 29.98 0.82 -8.71
N PHE A 58 30.42 1.91 -8.10
CA PHE A 58 30.02 2.37 -6.76
C PHE A 58 28.56 2.74 -6.65
N LEU A 59 27.92 3.17 -7.77
CA LEU A 59 26.52 3.58 -7.80
C LEU A 59 25.60 2.50 -8.40
N LYS A 60 26.06 1.27 -8.49
CA LYS A 60 25.21 0.14 -8.88
C LYS A 60 24.59 -0.49 -7.66
N VAL A 61 23.32 -0.87 -7.77
CA VAL A 61 22.60 -1.58 -6.71
C VAL A 61 23.27 -2.90 -6.43
N LYS A 62 23.71 -3.09 -5.19
CA LYS A 62 24.29 -4.33 -4.69
C LYS A 62 23.39 -5.03 -3.67
N GLU A 63 22.58 -4.26 -2.97
CA GLU A 63 21.74 -4.78 -1.89
C GLU A 63 20.29 -4.30 -2.03
N ILE A 64 19.35 -5.22 -1.76
CA ILE A 64 17.91 -4.93 -1.71
C ILE A 64 17.39 -5.42 -0.37
N ASN A 65 17.02 -4.49 0.50
CA ASN A 65 16.44 -4.75 1.80
C ASN A 65 14.91 -4.70 1.70
N ILE A 66 14.25 -5.83 1.98
CA ILE A 66 12.79 -5.96 1.97
C ILE A 66 12.33 -6.17 3.40
N GLU A 67 11.47 -5.26 3.88
CA GLU A 67 10.95 -5.21 5.24
C GLU A 67 9.42 -5.21 5.23
N GLY A 68 8.79 -5.72 6.32
CA GLY A 68 7.34 -5.65 6.56
C GLY A 68 6.53 -6.69 5.79
N ILE A 69 7.13 -7.82 5.41
CA ILE A 69 6.44 -8.95 4.76
C ILE A 69 6.30 -10.12 5.73
N GLU A 70 5.06 -10.58 5.89
CA GLU A 70 4.69 -11.76 6.68
C GLU A 70 3.86 -12.76 5.84
N LEU A 71 2.91 -12.24 5.06
CA LEU A 71 1.99 -13.01 4.22
C LEU A 71 2.51 -13.19 2.80
N THR A 72 3.19 -12.17 2.26
CA THR A 72 3.71 -12.19 0.89
C THR A 72 5.04 -12.95 0.83
N PRO A 73 5.17 -14.00 0.00
CA PRO A 73 6.43 -14.69 -0.18
C PRO A 73 7.52 -13.75 -0.71
N ARG A 74 8.65 -13.69 -0.03
CA ARG A 74 9.78 -12.81 -0.36
C ARG A 74 10.23 -12.93 -1.82
N HIS A 75 10.21 -14.15 -2.39
CA HIS A 75 10.62 -14.39 -3.78
C HIS A 75 9.76 -13.64 -4.79
N GLN A 76 8.43 -13.48 -4.55
CA GLN A 76 7.55 -12.73 -5.45
C GLN A 76 7.96 -11.27 -5.58
N ILE A 77 8.36 -10.63 -4.47
CA ILE A 77 8.84 -9.25 -4.49
C ILE A 77 10.22 -9.17 -5.16
N GLN A 78 11.09 -10.16 -4.92
CA GLN A 78 12.40 -10.22 -5.55
C GLN A 78 12.32 -10.38 -7.07
N GLU A 79 11.39 -11.17 -7.59
CA GLU A 79 11.15 -11.33 -9.04
C GLU A 79 10.66 -10.04 -9.70
N ILE A 80 9.81 -9.28 -9.01
CA ILE A 80 9.30 -7.97 -9.47
C ILE A 80 10.41 -6.91 -9.46
N THR A 81 11.44 -7.08 -8.61
CA THR A 81 12.50 -6.09 -8.39
C THR A 81 13.87 -6.48 -8.97
N PRO A 82 14.03 -6.76 -10.27
CA PRO A 82 15.31 -7.11 -10.86
C PRO A 82 16.21 -5.86 -11.02
N GLN A 83 16.56 -5.22 -9.89
CA GLN A 83 17.31 -3.95 -9.88
C GLN A 83 18.81 -4.16 -9.58
N MET A 84 19.21 -5.40 -9.25
CA MET A 84 20.61 -5.73 -8.98
C MET A 84 21.50 -5.40 -10.18
N GLY A 85 22.61 -4.71 -9.92
CA GLY A 85 23.55 -4.28 -10.94
C GLY A 85 23.12 -3.07 -11.78
N LYS A 86 21.89 -2.57 -11.64
CA LYS A 86 21.43 -1.35 -12.30
C LYS A 86 22.02 -0.12 -11.62
N TRP A 87 22.15 0.94 -12.39
CA TRP A 87 22.65 2.22 -11.91
C TRP A 87 21.57 2.92 -11.07
N MET A 88 21.91 3.23 -9.82
CA MET A 88 20.99 3.76 -8.79
C MET A 88 20.16 4.99 -9.25
N PRO A 89 20.73 6.02 -9.93
CA PRO A 89 19.94 7.17 -10.38
C PRO A 89 18.84 6.84 -11.40
N THR A 90 18.99 5.77 -12.21
CA THR A 90 18.03 5.40 -13.26
C THR A 90 16.92 4.45 -12.79
N LEU A 91 16.93 4.06 -11.51
CA LEU A 91 15.92 3.15 -10.99
C LEU A 91 14.52 3.75 -11.08
N LYS A 92 13.61 3.01 -11.69
CA LYS A 92 12.19 3.38 -11.80
C LYS A 92 11.42 2.91 -10.55
N THR A 93 11.76 3.45 -9.37
CA THR A 93 11.18 3.04 -8.10
C THR A 93 9.65 3.15 -8.06
N LYS A 94 9.07 4.18 -8.67
CA LYS A 94 7.61 4.35 -8.76
C LYS A 94 6.94 3.24 -9.58
N HIS A 95 7.57 2.80 -10.66
CA HIS A 95 7.01 1.72 -11.49
C HIS A 95 7.09 0.37 -10.76
N VAL A 96 8.20 0.10 -10.06
CA VAL A 96 8.31 -1.10 -9.23
C VAL A 96 7.29 -1.06 -8.09
N ALA A 97 7.12 0.09 -7.44
CA ALA A 97 6.12 0.27 -6.40
C ALA A 97 4.69 0.01 -6.91
N SER A 98 4.34 0.47 -8.14
CA SER A 98 3.00 0.20 -8.68
C SER A 98 2.75 -1.29 -8.90
N ILE A 99 3.74 -2.05 -9.37
CA ILE A 99 3.60 -3.49 -9.58
C ILE A 99 3.46 -4.24 -8.23
N ILE A 100 4.25 -3.87 -7.23
CA ILE A 100 4.15 -4.49 -5.89
C ILE A 100 2.78 -4.16 -5.25
N ASN A 101 2.25 -2.95 -5.45
CA ASN A 101 0.92 -2.59 -4.96
C ASN A 101 -0.24 -3.36 -5.61
N GLU A 102 -0.02 -4.05 -6.74
CA GLU A 102 -1.01 -4.93 -7.36
C GLU A 102 -1.10 -6.31 -6.68
N LEU A 103 -0.15 -6.65 -5.80
CA LEU A 103 -0.21 -7.90 -5.04
C LEU A 103 -1.38 -7.86 -4.04
N PRO A 104 -2.16 -8.95 -3.94
CA PRO A 104 -3.41 -8.97 -3.16
C PRO A 104 -3.22 -8.70 -1.67
N THR A 105 -2.06 -9.09 -1.13
CA THR A 105 -1.71 -8.96 0.28
C THR A 105 -1.17 -7.59 0.64
N VAL A 106 -0.79 -6.78 -0.35
CA VAL A 106 -0.11 -5.50 -0.13
C VAL A 106 -1.13 -4.36 0.05
N LYS A 107 -1.02 -3.63 1.15
CA LYS A 107 -1.76 -2.40 1.42
C LYS A 107 -1.06 -1.19 0.82
N SER A 108 0.25 -1.11 0.98
CA SER A 108 1.08 -0.04 0.43
C SER A 108 2.55 -0.45 0.40
N VAL A 109 3.31 0.15 -0.51
CA VAL A 109 4.76 -0.04 -0.60
C VAL A 109 5.47 1.29 -0.71
N GLN A 110 6.60 1.41 0.00
CA GLN A 110 7.51 2.52 -0.10
C GLN A 110 8.88 2.02 -0.51
N ILE A 111 9.43 2.60 -1.60
CA ILE A 111 10.76 2.26 -2.09
C ILE A 111 11.66 3.47 -1.97
N THR A 112 12.74 3.34 -1.19
CA THR A 112 13.73 4.37 -0.96
C THR A 112 15.10 3.94 -1.48
N ARG A 113 15.88 4.91 -1.96
CA ARG A 113 17.26 4.69 -2.37
C ARG A 113 18.17 5.07 -1.22
N GLU A 114 18.89 4.11 -0.69
CA GLU A 114 19.93 4.34 0.32
C GLU A 114 21.29 4.33 -0.39
N TRP A 115 21.81 5.52 -0.60
CA TRP A 115 23.08 5.70 -1.27
C TRP A 115 24.24 5.09 -0.48
N PRO A 116 25.26 4.48 -1.13
CA PRO A 116 25.49 4.52 -2.59
C PRO A 116 24.85 3.39 -3.41
N ASP A 117 24.48 2.24 -2.82
CA ASP A 117 24.27 0.98 -3.53
C ASP A 117 23.10 0.12 -3.00
N THR A 118 22.32 0.63 -2.05
CA THR A 118 21.24 -0.12 -1.39
C THR A 118 19.86 0.42 -1.78
N VAL A 119 18.90 -0.48 -2.03
CA VAL A 119 17.48 -0.15 -2.21
C VAL A 119 16.70 -0.74 -1.04
N ARG A 120 15.99 0.10 -0.29
CA ARG A 120 15.08 -0.33 0.76
C ARG A 120 13.65 -0.34 0.25
N ILE A 121 12.96 -1.46 0.45
CA ILE A 121 11.56 -1.69 0.10
C ILE A 121 10.82 -1.98 1.40
N ILE A 122 9.96 -1.08 1.80
CA ILE A 122 9.11 -1.24 2.98
C ILE A 122 7.70 -1.55 2.48
N VAL A 123 7.22 -2.74 2.79
CA VAL A 123 5.89 -3.22 2.43
C VAL A 123 5.01 -3.17 3.67
N SER A 124 3.83 -2.58 3.54
CA SER A 124 2.77 -2.68 4.53
C SER A 124 1.73 -3.65 3.97
N GLU A 125 1.49 -4.73 4.66
CA GLU A 125 0.51 -5.75 4.24
C GLU A 125 -0.87 -5.49 4.82
N LEU A 126 -1.90 -6.07 4.19
CA LEU A 126 -3.25 -6.10 4.70
C LEU A 126 -3.32 -7.06 5.89
N GLU A 127 -3.94 -6.64 6.98
CA GLU A 127 -4.12 -7.47 8.17
C GLU A 127 -5.29 -8.44 7.98
N PRO A 128 -5.15 -9.73 8.35
CA PRO A 128 -6.27 -10.64 8.44
C PRO A 128 -7.19 -10.22 9.58
N ARG A 129 -8.50 -10.14 9.30
CA ARG A 129 -9.51 -9.69 10.26
C ARG A 129 -10.56 -10.76 10.56
N ILE A 130 -10.84 -11.66 9.61
CA ILE A 130 -11.77 -12.77 9.77
C ILE A 130 -11.23 -14.02 9.10
N VAL A 131 -11.78 -15.16 9.48
CA VAL A 131 -11.67 -16.45 8.78
C VAL A 131 -12.92 -16.65 7.94
N TRP A 132 -12.75 -17.00 6.68
CA TRP A 132 -13.84 -17.38 5.78
C TRP A 132 -13.71 -18.84 5.43
N GLU A 133 -14.69 -19.64 5.85
CA GLU A 133 -14.79 -21.05 5.47
C GLU A 133 -15.62 -21.20 4.22
N GLN A 134 -15.09 -21.82 3.17
CA GLN A 134 -15.83 -22.10 1.92
C GLN A 134 -15.27 -23.34 1.24
N ALA A 135 -16.13 -24.17 0.70
CA ALA A 135 -15.77 -25.43 0.03
C ALA A 135 -14.87 -26.36 0.89
N GLY A 136 -15.00 -26.32 2.21
CA GLY A 136 -14.19 -27.12 3.15
C GLY A 136 -12.80 -26.55 3.46
N GLU A 137 -12.47 -25.40 2.93
CA GLU A 137 -11.20 -24.70 3.16
C GLU A 137 -11.41 -23.41 3.98
N ASN A 138 -10.40 -22.99 4.73
CA ASN A 138 -10.41 -21.75 5.49
C ASN A 138 -9.47 -20.74 4.83
N TYR A 139 -9.91 -19.48 4.77
CA TYR A 139 -9.17 -18.38 4.17
C TYR A 139 -9.06 -17.21 5.13
N LEU A 140 -7.90 -16.57 5.17
CA LEU A 140 -7.72 -15.31 5.86
C LEU A 140 -8.20 -14.16 4.98
N ILE A 141 -9.09 -13.33 5.52
CA ILE A 141 -9.73 -12.23 4.79
C ILE A 141 -9.41 -10.92 5.50
N SER A 142 -9.08 -9.91 4.70
CA SER A 142 -8.89 -8.53 5.16
C SER A 142 -10.24 -7.86 5.49
N GLU A 143 -10.20 -6.73 6.17
CA GLU A 143 -11.38 -5.91 6.46
C GLU A 143 -12.14 -5.48 5.19
N THR A 144 -11.43 -5.35 4.07
CA THR A 144 -12.00 -4.97 2.77
C THR A 144 -12.56 -6.14 1.97
N GLY A 145 -12.55 -7.35 2.54
CA GLY A 145 -13.07 -8.56 1.89
C GLY A 145 -12.12 -9.20 0.88
N ILE A 146 -10.83 -8.86 0.91
CA ILE A 146 -9.82 -9.47 0.04
C ILE A 146 -9.31 -10.75 0.68
N VAL A 147 -9.27 -11.84 -0.09
CA VAL A 147 -8.65 -13.10 0.29
C VAL A 147 -7.14 -12.93 0.30
N LEU A 148 -6.51 -13.10 1.46
CA LEU A 148 -5.07 -12.93 1.64
C LEU A 148 -4.31 -14.22 1.36
N GLN A 149 -4.72 -15.29 2.02
CA GLN A 149 -4.14 -16.64 1.83
C GLN A 149 -5.08 -17.72 2.34
N ASN A 150 -4.82 -18.97 1.95
CA ASN A 150 -5.43 -20.15 2.56
C ASN A 150 -4.83 -20.38 3.94
N LEU A 151 -5.67 -20.64 4.93
CA LEU A 151 -5.27 -20.92 6.30
C LEU A 151 -5.13 -22.43 6.49
N GLU A 152 -3.93 -22.93 6.50
CA GLU A 152 -3.65 -24.27 7.04
C GLU A 152 -3.81 -24.20 8.57
N LEU A 153 -4.82 -24.89 9.10
CA LEU A 153 -5.23 -25.10 10.48
C LEU A 153 -4.25 -24.64 11.59
N THR A 154 -4.06 -23.37 11.76
CA THR A 154 -3.42 -22.79 12.94
C THR A 154 -4.48 -22.07 13.78
N LYS A 155 -4.34 -22.13 15.11
CA LYS A 155 -5.27 -21.54 16.08
C LYS A 155 -5.31 -20.01 15.95
N VAL A 156 -6.09 -19.51 15.00
CA VAL A 156 -6.32 -18.08 14.85
C VAL A 156 -7.64 -17.74 15.52
N SER A 157 -7.59 -16.88 16.53
CA SER A 157 -8.78 -16.40 17.23
C SER A 157 -9.38 -15.20 16.48
N LEU A 158 -9.94 -15.45 15.31
CA LEU A 158 -10.64 -14.44 14.51
C LEU A 158 -12.11 -14.84 14.31
N PRO A 159 -13.02 -13.88 14.14
CA PRO A 159 -14.41 -14.16 13.80
C PRO A 159 -14.49 -14.99 12.51
N LYS A 160 -15.42 -15.95 12.49
CA LYS A 160 -15.58 -16.87 11.36
C LYS A 160 -16.88 -16.61 10.60
N VAL A 161 -16.78 -16.62 9.28
CA VAL A 161 -17.93 -16.56 8.36
C VAL A 161 -17.94 -17.80 7.50
N ILE A 162 -19.11 -18.42 7.35
CA ILE A 162 -19.31 -19.57 6.47
C ILE A 162 -19.86 -19.07 5.14
N GLY A 163 -19.10 -19.25 4.06
CA GLY A 163 -19.54 -19.07 2.69
C GLY A 163 -20.23 -20.33 2.17
N THR A 164 -21.37 -20.15 1.52
CA THR A 164 -22.17 -21.29 1.01
C THR A 164 -21.87 -21.64 -0.45
N SER A 165 -20.92 -20.97 -1.10
CA SER A 165 -20.46 -21.30 -2.44
C SER A 165 -19.62 -22.59 -2.45
N LYS A 166 -19.77 -23.37 -3.52
CA LYS A 166 -19.02 -24.63 -3.73
C LYS A 166 -17.64 -24.43 -4.37
N PHE A 167 -17.30 -23.21 -4.75
CA PHE A 167 -16.03 -22.89 -5.42
C PHE A 167 -14.99 -22.47 -4.39
N SER A 168 -13.77 -23.00 -4.51
CA SER A 168 -12.61 -22.56 -3.74
C SER A 168 -12.22 -21.14 -4.10
N LEU A 169 -11.67 -20.40 -3.14
CA LEU A 169 -11.19 -19.04 -3.30
C LEU A 169 -9.68 -19.04 -3.57
N LYS A 170 -9.21 -17.96 -4.19
CA LYS A 170 -7.78 -17.71 -4.44
C LYS A 170 -7.35 -16.40 -3.80
N PRO A 171 -6.07 -16.25 -3.43
CA PRO A 171 -5.55 -14.96 -3.01
C PRO A 171 -5.87 -13.86 -4.03
N GLY A 172 -6.41 -12.75 -3.57
CA GLY A 172 -6.89 -11.65 -4.42
C GLY A 172 -8.37 -11.68 -4.77
N ASP A 173 -9.05 -12.81 -4.58
CA ASP A 173 -10.50 -12.87 -4.75
C ASP A 173 -11.20 -11.97 -3.71
N LYS A 174 -12.43 -11.57 -4.01
CA LYS A 174 -13.24 -10.75 -3.12
C LYS A 174 -14.42 -11.53 -2.60
N VAL A 175 -14.60 -11.55 -1.29
CA VAL A 175 -15.80 -12.05 -0.64
C VAL A 175 -16.79 -10.93 -0.36
N ASN A 176 -17.99 -11.28 0.12
CA ASN A 176 -19.00 -10.30 0.49
C ASN A 176 -18.53 -9.43 1.67
N VAL A 177 -18.18 -8.20 1.38
CA VAL A 177 -17.69 -7.20 2.36
C VAL A 177 -18.71 -6.90 3.46
N GLU A 178 -20.00 -7.00 3.16
CA GLU A 178 -21.06 -6.80 4.17
C GLU A 178 -21.08 -7.94 5.20
N ALA A 179 -20.78 -9.17 4.77
CA ALA A 179 -20.62 -10.29 5.70
C ALA A 179 -19.37 -10.13 6.58
N VAL A 180 -18.28 -9.60 6.02
CA VAL A 180 -17.07 -9.27 6.79
C VAL A 180 -17.37 -8.22 7.86
N LYS A 181 -18.00 -7.09 7.49
CA LYS A 181 -18.40 -6.04 8.42
C LYS A 181 -19.34 -6.57 9.51
N THR A 182 -20.30 -7.41 9.13
CA THR A 182 -21.20 -8.04 10.07
C THR A 182 -20.43 -8.89 11.09
N ALA A 183 -19.49 -9.72 10.63
CA ALA A 183 -18.70 -10.57 11.50
C ALA A 183 -17.84 -9.79 12.49
N LEU A 184 -17.37 -8.61 12.12
CA LEU A 184 -16.56 -7.75 12.97
C LEU A 184 -17.37 -6.97 14.02
N GLN A 185 -18.63 -6.65 13.75
CA GLN A 185 -19.43 -5.76 14.57
C GLN A 185 -20.51 -6.48 15.39
N ILE A 186 -21.18 -7.47 14.79
CA ILE A 186 -22.40 -8.03 15.35
C ILE A 186 -22.20 -8.82 16.65
N PRO A 187 -21.08 -9.53 16.90
CA PRO A 187 -20.88 -10.23 18.17
C PRO A 187 -20.96 -9.29 19.37
N ASN A 188 -20.30 -8.13 19.28
CA ASN A 188 -20.31 -7.13 20.35
C ASN A 188 -21.72 -6.51 20.53
N LEU A 189 -22.37 -6.15 19.41
CA LEU A 189 -23.70 -5.55 19.44
C LEU A 189 -24.76 -6.48 20.03
N ILE A 190 -24.68 -7.78 19.78
CA ILE A 190 -25.60 -8.78 20.34
C ILE A 190 -25.31 -9.00 21.82
N SER A 191 -24.06 -9.20 22.18
CA SER A 191 -23.63 -9.38 23.57
C SER A 191 -24.05 -8.22 24.47
N ASP A 192 -23.92 -6.98 23.96
CA ASP A 192 -24.30 -5.77 24.71
C ASP A 192 -25.82 -5.54 24.80
N SER A 193 -26.60 -6.07 23.86
CA SER A 193 -28.02 -5.76 23.71
C SER A 193 -28.96 -6.89 24.12
N LEU A 194 -28.51 -8.12 24.00
CA LEU A 194 -29.30 -9.35 24.19
C LEU A 194 -28.55 -10.31 25.08
N ASP A 195 -29.26 -11.11 25.85
CA ASP A 195 -28.69 -12.18 26.70
C ASP A 195 -28.43 -13.45 25.85
N THR A 196 -27.64 -13.31 24.81
CA THR A 196 -27.28 -14.38 23.88
C THR A 196 -25.98 -14.05 23.17
N GLU A 197 -25.34 -15.06 22.59
CA GLU A 197 -24.08 -14.92 21.85
C GLU A 197 -24.22 -15.38 20.41
N VAL A 198 -23.38 -14.84 19.53
CA VAL A 198 -23.30 -15.29 18.14
C VAL A 198 -22.48 -16.57 18.06
N THR A 199 -23.07 -17.63 17.53
CA THR A 199 -22.40 -18.93 17.33
C THR A 199 -21.95 -19.16 15.90
N GLU A 200 -22.66 -18.60 14.92
CA GLU A 200 -22.36 -18.78 13.51
C GLU A 200 -22.82 -17.59 12.68
N ILE A 201 -22.03 -17.24 11.68
CA ILE A 201 -22.38 -16.23 10.66
C ILE A 201 -22.21 -16.88 9.31
N SER A 202 -23.30 -16.93 8.51
CA SER A 202 -23.30 -17.54 7.19
C SER A 202 -23.63 -16.52 6.11
N ASN A 203 -22.81 -16.45 5.07
CA ASN A 203 -23.09 -15.64 3.88
C ASN A 203 -23.89 -16.48 2.90
N LEU A 204 -25.11 -16.05 2.59
CA LEU A 204 -26.03 -16.67 1.64
C LEU A 204 -26.12 -15.82 0.37
N PRO A 205 -25.38 -16.17 -0.73
CA PRO A 205 -25.36 -15.36 -1.94
C PRO A 205 -26.77 -15.12 -2.50
N GLY A 206 -27.09 -13.87 -2.83
CA GLY A 206 -28.41 -13.47 -3.35
C GLY A 206 -29.52 -13.42 -2.30
N ILE A 207 -29.29 -13.89 -1.08
CA ILE A 207 -30.27 -13.93 0.02
C ILE A 207 -29.93 -12.91 1.09
N GLY A 208 -28.70 -12.95 1.66
CA GLY A 208 -28.27 -12.09 2.73
C GLY A 208 -27.29 -12.75 3.68
N ILE A 209 -27.22 -12.29 4.90
CA ILE A 209 -26.33 -12.78 5.95
C ILE A 209 -27.20 -13.34 7.06
N ARG A 210 -26.99 -14.62 7.38
CA ARG A 210 -27.68 -15.31 8.46
C ARG A 210 -26.78 -15.41 9.67
N ILE A 211 -27.26 -14.99 10.81
CA ILE A 211 -26.58 -15.04 12.10
C ILE A 211 -27.33 -16.03 12.98
N LYS A 212 -26.62 -17.00 13.54
CA LYS A 212 -27.15 -17.98 14.51
C LYS A 212 -26.70 -17.58 15.91
N THR A 213 -27.60 -17.65 16.85
CA THR A 213 -27.33 -17.37 18.28
C THR A 213 -27.28 -18.63 19.12
N SER A 214 -26.75 -18.53 20.32
CA SER A 214 -26.56 -19.66 21.27
C SER A 214 -27.89 -20.29 21.70
N ASP A 215 -29.01 -19.55 21.68
CA ASP A 215 -30.35 -20.05 21.91
C ASP A 215 -30.97 -20.79 20.70
N GLY A 216 -30.17 -20.99 19.64
CA GLY A 216 -30.58 -21.74 18.43
C GLY A 216 -31.44 -20.97 17.47
N LYS A 217 -31.64 -19.67 17.66
CA LYS A 217 -32.41 -18.80 16.76
C LYS A 217 -31.55 -18.18 15.68
N TYR A 218 -32.19 -17.72 14.62
CA TYR A 218 -31.53 -17.08 13.48
C TYR A 218 -32.04 -15.67 13.26
N LEU A 219 -31.11 -14.79 12.91
CA LEU A 219 -31.39 -13.47 12.36
C LEU A 219 -30.92 -13.45 10.91
N LEU A 220 -31.79 -13.03 9.99
CA LEU A 220 -31.45 -12.85 8.58
C LEU A 220 -31.50 -11.36 8.23
N ILE A 221 -30.35 -10.84 7.80
CA ILE A 221 -30.18 -9.44 7.39
C ILE A 221 -29.70 -9.37 5.94
N GLN A 222 -29.91 -8.25 5.28
CA GLN A 222 -29.43 -8.07 3.89
C GLN A 222 -27.97 -7.58 3.84
N ASN A 223 -27.61 -6.67 4.72
CA ASN A 223 -26.29 -6.05 4.78
C ASN A 223 -25.98 -5.50 6.18
N ALA A 224 -24.75 -5.05 6.37
CA ALA A 224 -24.26 -4.48 7.63
C ALA A 224 -24.67 -3.01 7.86
N LYS A 225 -25.58 -2.46 7.06
CA LYS A 225 -25.99 -1.07 7.17
C LYS A 225 -26.93 -0.87 8.36
N ASN A 226 -26.60 0.07 9.24
CA ASN A 226 -27.37 0.38 10.45
C ASN A 226 -27.59 -0.86 11.36
N LEU A 227 -26.56 -1.67 11.60
CA LEU A 227 -26.65 -2.88 12.41
C LEU A 227 -27.25 -2.62 13.80
N GLU A 228 -26.84 -1.56 14.46
CA GLU A 228 -27.39 -1.19 15.78
C GLU A 228 -28.92 -1.06 15.75
N LEU A 229 -29.45 -0.38 14.74
CA LEU A 229 -30.92 -0.23 14.58
C LEU A 229 -31.55 -1.59 14.29
N GLN A 230 -30.95 -2.43 13.46
CA GLN A 230 -31.45 -3.77 13.15
C GLN A 230 -31.50 -4.64 14.43
N ILE A 231 -30.47 -4.56 15.27
CA ILE A 231 -30.45 -5.27 16.56
C ILE A 231 -31.53 -4.73 17.52
N GLN A 232 -31.74 -3.42 17.58
CA GLN A 232 -32.84 -2.84 18.38
C GLN A 232 -34.20 -3.33 17.91
N VAL A 233 -34.46 -3.33 16.60
CA VAL A 233 -35.69 -3.87 16.02
C VAL A 233 -35.83 -5.37 16.36
N TRP A 234 -34.78 -6.14 16.23
CA TRP A 234 -34.77 -7.54 16.60
C TRP A 234 -35.14 -7.75 18.07
N LYS A 235 -34.53 -6.98 18.98
CA LYS A 235 -34.84 -7.00 20.44
C LYS A 235 -36.32 -6.73 20.72
N GLN A 236 -36.93 -5.74 20.03
CA GLN A 236 -38.36 -5.44 20.16
C GLN A 236 -39.22 -6.62 19.68
N ILE A 237 -38.87 -7.24 18.56
CA ILE A 237 -39.59 -8.39 18.01
C ILE A 237 -39.53 -9.58 18.95
N ILE A 238 -38.36 -9.90 19.49
CA ILE A 238 -38.18 -10.98 20.45
C ILE A 238 -39.06 -10.75 21.68
N THR A 239 -39.06 -9.53 22.21
CA THR A 239 -39.85 -9.15 23.37
C THR A 239 -41.36 -9.31 23.11
N GLN A 240 -41.83 -8.84 21.93
CA GLN A 240 -43.23 -8.98 21.53
C GLN A 240 -43.65 -10.44 21.30
N ALA A 241 -42.77 -11.22 20.65
CA ALA A 241 -43.00 -12.65 20.41
C ALA A 241 -43.13 -13.42 21.72
N LYS A 242 -42.30 -13.09 22.73
CA LYS A 242 -42.37 -13.68 24.06
C LYS A 242 -43.68 -13.32 24.77
N ILE A 243 -44.14 -12.07 24.70
CA ILE A 243 -45.39 -11.62 25.29
C ILE A 243 -46.60 -12.31 24.64
N LYS A 244 -46.55 -12.53 23.32
CA LYS A 244 -47.66 -13.10 22.56
C LYS A 244 -47.56 -14.64 22.42
N GLU A 245 -46.57 -15.26 23.07
CA GLU A 245 -46.27 -16.70 23.00
C GLU A 245 -46.12 -17.21 21.55
N ILE A 246 -45.52 -16.40 20.68
CA ILE A 246 -45.27 -16.77 19.27
C ILE A 246 -43.96 -17.55 19.19
N GLU A 247 -44.05 -18.81 18.76
CA GLU A 247 -42.87 -19.61 18.46
C GLU A 247 -42.28 -19.21 17.08
N TYR A 248 -40.97 -19.02 17.04
CA TYR A 248 -40.24 -18.73 15.83
C TYR A 248 -38.81 -19.30 15.90
N THR A 249 -38.22 -19.58 14.73
CA THR A 249 -36.81 -20.00 14.61
C THR A 249 -35.97 -18.95 13.92
N GLU A 250 -36.53 -18.12 13.05
CA GLU A 250 -35.81 -17.07 12.32
C GLU A 250 -36.59 -15.75 12.32
N VAL A 251 -35.86 -14.66 12.50
CA VAL A 251 -36.35 -13.29 12.27
C VAL A 251 -35.70 -12.75 10.99
N ASP A 252 -36.50 -12.43 9.99
CA ASP A 252 -36.06 -11.86 8.72
C ASP A 252 -36.21 -10.34 8.74
N LEU A 253 -35.07 -9.60 8.81
CA LEU A 253 -34.98 -8.14 8.80
C LEU A 253 -34.50 -7.58 7.47
N ARG A 254 -34.48 -8.36 6.39
CA ARG A 254 -34.04 -7.86 5.08
C ARG A 254 -34.93 -6.74 4.57
N PHE A 255 -36.19 -6.74 4.98
CA PHE A 255 -37.17 -5.70 4.66
C PHE A 255 -37.38 -4.81 5.88
N GLN A 256 -36.69 -3.68 5.93
CA GLN A 256 -36.61 -2.80 7.12
C GLN A 256 -37.96 -2.41 7.72
N ASN A 257 -39.01 -2.31 6.91
CA ASN A 257 -40.35 -1.88 7.39
C ASN A 257 -41.30 -3.06 7.64
N HIS A 258 -40.93 -4.28 7.32
CA HIS A 258 -41.79 -5.46 7.41
C HIS A 258 -40.98 -6.66 7.90
N PRO A 259 -40.58 -6.69 9.18
CA PRO A 259 -39.90 -7.84 9.75
C PRO A 259 -40.83 -9.07 9.72
N VAL A 260 -40.28 -10.22 9.38
CA VAL A 260 -41.03 -11.48 9.26
C VAL A 260 -40.49 -12.49 10.26
N LEU A 261 -41.40 -13.06 11.05
CA LEU A 261 -41.09 -14.24 11.87
C LEU A 261 -41.32 -15.51 11.05
N ARG A 262 -40.35 -16.39 11.05
CA ARG A 262 -40.44 -17.68 10.36
C ARG A 262 -40.20 -18.83 11.33
N ASN A 263 -40.94 -19.91 11.13
CA ASN A 263 -40.65 -21.18 11.77
C ASN A 263 -40.03 -22.11 10.72
N ILE A 264 -38.71 -22.20 10.70
CA ILE A 264 -37.95 -23.08 9.81
C ILE A 264 -37.91 -24.43 10.48
N GLN A 265 -38.87 -25.31 10.18
CA GLN A 265 -38.71 -26.73 10.52
C GLN A 265 -37.50 -27.25 9.74
N ASN A 266 -36.52 -27.83 10.45
CA ASN A 266 -35.40 -28.52 9.84
C ASN A 266 -35.96 -29.73 9.06
N ASN A 267 -36.24 -29.56 7.78
CA ASN A 267 -36.40 -30.69 6.86
C ASN A 267 -35.03 -31.38 6.62
N ARG A 268 -34.44 -31.87 7.72
CA ARG A 268 -33.39 -32.90 7.67
C ARG A 268 -34.07 -34.20 8.05
N GLU A 269 -34.84 -34.72 7.16
CA GLU A 269 -35.18 -36.17 7.12
C GLU A 269 -35.96 -36.38 5.81
N THR A 270 -35.26 -36.83 4.80
CA THR A 270 -35.61 -37.84 3.82
C THR A 270 -34.77 -37.57 2.54
N ASN A 271 -33.68 -38.21 2.38
CA ASN A 271 -33.23 -39.23 1.43
C ASN A 271 -31.70 -39.34 1.43
#